data_f0c3b503b8ce7160e855a7defb2e8e54
#
_entry.id   f0c3b503b8ce7160e855a7defb2e8e54
#
_cell.length_a   1.000
_cell.length_b   1.000
_cell.length_c   1.000
_cell.angle_alpha   90.00
_cell.angle_beta   90.00
_cell.angle_gamma   90.00
#
_symmetry.space_group_name_H-M   'P 1'
#
loop_
_entity.id
_entity.type
_entity.pdbx_description
1 polymer ?
#
loop_
_entity_poly.entity_id
_entity_poly.type
_entity_poly.pdbx_seq_one_letter_code
_entity_poly.pdbx_strand_id
1 'polypeptide(L)'
;MNVNDSQWVARALEQRGFVEKPLEEADVVFINTCSVREKPEQKVYSALGRVHQANPRAVVGVAGCVAQQIGAELMRRHPQVRFVGGADGIAPAPDAFVRLLHEPKLRLSYLDFTDSFPDRDPYLLDAAGQPAQEGVTPVAYVNIMQGCDNFCAYCIVPFTRGPRKSRSTQSVLDECRHWVARGAGDITLLGQNVNVFGKDKYGDGTSFPELLRQVAAIPGLRRIRFVSAHPRDFSQETIDMFAELPQLMPRLHLPLQSGSDSML
;
A
#
# COMPACT_ATOMS: atom_id res chain seq x y z
N MET A 1 4.67 2.18 -0.54
CA MET A 1 3.26 1.76 -0.54
C MET A 1 2.82 1.19 -1.88
N ASN A 2 2.69 1.95 -2.97
CA ASN A 2 2.21 1.41 -4.27
C ASN A 2 2.99 0.18 -4.78
N VAL A 3 4.33 0.16 -4.68
CA VAL A 3 5.14 -1.03 -5.02
C VAL A 3 4.82 -2.20 -4.08
N ASN A 4 4.71 -1.93 -2.77
CA ASN A 4 4.34 -2.94 -1.79
C ASN A 4 2.94 -3.52 -2.04
N ASP A 5 1.97 -2.66 -2.39
CA ASP A 5 0.63 -3.08 -2.78
C ASP A 5 0.66 -4.02 -4.01
N SER A 6 1.46 -3.69 -5.04
CA SER A 6 1.60 -4.51 -6.24
C SER A 6 2.26 -5.87 -5.95
N GLN A 7 3.31 -5.88 -5.13
CA GLN A 7 3.99 -7.11 -4.71
C GLN A 7 3.06 -8.02 -3.90
N TRP A 8 2.24 -7.42 -3.02
CA TRP A 8 1.27 -8.17 -2.26
C TRP A 8 0.21 -8.83 -3.18
N VAL A 9 -0.35 -8.08 -4.14
CA VAL A 9 -1.31 -8.63 -5.11
C VAL A 9 -0.70 -9.77 -5.93
N ALA A 10 0.55 -9.61 -6.40
CA ALA A 10 1.24 -10.64 -7.16
C ALA A 10 1.34 -11.94 -6.37
N ARG A 11 1.86 -11.89 -5.13
CA ARG A 11 1.96 -13.06 -4.25
C ARG A 11 0.59 -13.69 -3.96
N ALA A 12 -0.42 -12.86 -3.70
CA ALA A 12 -1.76 -13.34 -3.44
C ALA A 12 -2.40 -14.04 -4.65
N LEU A 13 -2.05 -13.62 -5.86
CA LEU A 13 -2.43 -14.30 -7.11
C LEU A 13 -1.66 -15.61 -7.29
N GLU A 14 -0.35 -15.62 -7.05
CA GLU A 14 0.48 -16.83 -7.12
C GLU A 14 -0.07 -17.95 -6.22
N GLN A 15 -0.51 -17.62 -5.01
CA GLN A 15 -1.13 -18.59 -4.09
C GLN A 15 -2.47 -19.14 -4.59
N ARG A 16 -3.15 -18.43 -5.49
CA ARG A 16 -4.36 -18.86 -6.15
C ARG A 16 -4.07 -19.61 -7.46
N GLY A 17 -2.80 -19.94 -7.71
CA GLY A 17 -2.35 -20.71 -8.87
C GLY A 17 -2.10 -19.88 -10.13
N PHE A 18 -2.08 -18.54 -10.02
CA PHE A 18 -1.65 -17.69 -11.13
C PHE A 18 -0.13 -17.76 -11.30
N VAL A 19 0.32 -17.63 -12.53
CA VAL A 19 1.73 -17.61 -12.90
C VAL A 19 2.02 -16.35 -13.68
N GLU A 20 3.12 -15.66 -13.37
CA GLU A 20 3.55 -14.48 -14.11
C GLU A 20 3.88 -14.84 -15.57
N LYS A 21 3.35 -14.06 -16.50
CA LYS A 21 3.48 -14.27 -17.94
C LYS A 21 3.77 -12.95 -18.66
N PRO A 22 4.39 -12.98 -19.86
CA PRO A 22 4.43 -11.83 -20.75
C PRO A 22 3.02 -11.30 -21.05
N LEU A 23 2.91 -9.99 -21.30
CA LEU A 23 1.63 -9.32 -21.51
C LEU A 23 0.77 -9.96 -22.60
N GLU A 24 1.41 -10.42 -23.65
CA GLU A 24 0.78 -11.03 -24.83
C GLU A 24 0.08 -12.36 -24.51
N GLU A 25 0.52 -13.04 -23.44
CA GLU A 25 0.02 -14.35 -23.01
C GLU A 25 -0.82 -14.28 -21.72
N ALA A 26 -0.90 -13.11 -21.10
CA ALA A 26 -1.53 -12.96 -19.79
C ALA A 26 -3.06 -12.99 -19.88
N ASP A 27 -3.72 -13.87 -19.12
CA ASP A 27 -5.19 -13.86 -18.98
C ASP A 27 -5.69 -12.68 -18.16
N VAL A 28 -4.87 -12.21 -17.23
CA VAL A 28 -5.16 -11.12 -16.29
C VAL A 28 -4.03 -10.09 -16.28
N VAL A 29 -4.38 -8.82 -16.32
CA VAL A 29 -3.45 -7.71 -16.16
C VAL A 29 -3.90 -6.81 -15.00
N PHE A 30 -3.04 -6.62 -14.00
CA PHE A 30 -3.31 -5.73 -12.87
C PHE A 30 -2.50 -4.44 -12.98
N ILE A 31 -3.19 -3.29 -13.00
CA ILE A 31 -2.58 -1.97 -13.08
C ILE A 31 -2.80 -1.24 -11.74
N ASN A 32 -1.75 -1.11 -10.95
CA ASN A 32 -1.79 -0.35 -9.71
C ASN A 32 -1.40 1.12 -9.95
N THR A 33 -2.23 2.05 -9.51
CA THR A 33 -2.19 3.46 -9.87
C THR A 33 -1.85 4.38 -8.69
N CYS A 34 -1.24 5.53 -9.00
CA CYS A 34 -0.87 6.53 -8.00
C CYS A 34 -1.22 7.93 -8.52
N SER A 35 -1.91 8.74 -7.72
CA SER A 35 -2.30 10.12 -8.08
C SER A 35 -1.26 11.19 -7.76
N VAL A 36 -0.20 10.85 -7.04
CA VAL A 36 0.82 11.83 -6.58
C VAL A 36 1.83 12.15 -7.67
N ARG A 37 1.79 11.46 -8.80
CA ARG A 37 2.73 11.64 -9.90
C ARG A 37 2.17 12.57 -10.96
N GLU A 38 3.06 13.17 -11.77
CA GLU A 38 2.65 13.98 -12.91
C GLU A 38 1.83 13.15 -13.90
N LYS A 39 0.70 13.71 -14.35
CA LYS A 39 -0.21 13.13 -15.37
C LYS A 39 -0.62 11.67 -15.05
N PRO A 40 -1.13 11.39 -13.85
CA PRO A 40 -1.38 10.02 -13.43
C PRO A 40 -2.43 9.32 -14.28
N GLU A 41 -3.51 10.03 -14.65
CA GLU A 41 -4.59 9.48 -15.48
C GLU A 41 -4.11 9.15 -16.90
N GLN A 42 -3.31 10.04 -17.51
CA GLN A 42 -2.76 9.79 -18.85
C GLN A 42 -1.89 8.52 -18.89
N LYS A 43 -1.15 8.24 -17.81
CA LYS A 43 -0.38 7.00 -17.69
C LYS A 43 -1.26 5.76 -17.64
N VAL A 44 -2.43 5.86 -16.97
CA VAL A 44 -3.40 4.76 -16.94
C VAL A 44 -3.98 4.52 -18.34
N TYR A 45 -4.44 5.56 -19.03
CA TYR A 45 -4.95 5.43 -20.41
C TYR A 45 -3.90 4.89 -21.36
N SER A 46 -2.65 5.34 -21.26
CA SER A 46 -1.54 4.82 -22.06
C SER A 46 -1.25 3.35 -21.76
N ALA A 47 -1.33 2.94 -20.50
CA ALA A 47 -1.17 1.53 -20.11
C ALA A 47 -2.31 0.66 -20.67
N LEU A 48 -3.56 1.11 -20.54
CA LEU A 48 -4.72 0.43 -21.11
C LEU A 48 -4.61 0.29 -22.64
N GLY A 49 -4.14 1.33 -23.33
CA GLY A 49 -3.89 1.28 -24.77
C GLY A 49 -2.85 0.22 -25.15
N ARG A 50 -1.73 0.15 -24.42
CA ARG A 50 -0.71 -0.89 -24.63
C ARG A 50 -1.26 -2.29 -24.40
N VAL A 51 -2.01 -2.50 -23.32
CA VAL A 51 -2.65 -3.79 -23.03
C VAL A 51 -3.60 -4.17 -24.15
N HIS A 52 -4.43 -3.23 -24.62
CA HIS A 52 -5.37 -3.49 -25.71
C HIS A 52 -4.68 -3.88 -27.03
N GLN A 53 -3.55 -3.24 -27.34
CA GLN A 53 -2.77 -3.54 -28.55
C GLN A 53 -2.08 -4.91 -28.46
N ALA A 54 -1.47 -5.21 -27.29
CA ALA A 54 -0.71 -6.44 -27.11
C ALA A 54 -1.62 -7.66 -26.84
N ASN A 55 -2.68 -7.46 -26.06
CA ASN A 55 -3.58 -8.55 -25.67
C ASN A 55 -5.01 -8.03 -25.41
N PRO A 56 -5.84 -7.90 -26.46
CA PRO A 56 -7.20 -7.40 -26.34
C PRO A 56 -8.14 -8.33 -25.56
N ARG A 57 -7.74 -9.59 -25.31
CA ARG A 57 -8.55 -10.57 -24.57
C ARG A 57 -8.27 -10.59 -23.08
N ALA A 58 -7.17 -9.99 -22.62
CA ALA A 58 -6.82 -9.95 -21.22
C ALA A 58 -7.92 -9.26 -20.38
N VAL A 59 -8.23 -9.84 -19.22
CA VAL A 59 -9.05 -9.21 -18.19
C VAL A 59 -8.21 -8.18 -17.46
N VAL A 60 -8.60 -6.92 -17.53
CA VAL A 60 -7.84 -5.84 -16.90
C VAL A 60 -8.49 -5.42 -15.59
N GLY A 61 -7.67 -5.36 -14.55
CA GLY A 61 -8.01 -4.71 -13.30
C GLY A 61 -7.19 -3.45 -13.08
N VAL A 62 -7.84 -2.37 -12.66
CA VAL A 62 -7.18 -1.11 -12.31
C VAL A 62 -7.47 -0.78 -10.86
N ALA A 63 -6.43 -0.58 -10.05
CA ALA A 63 -6.60 -0.26 -8.64
C ALA A 63 -5.74 0.93 -8.19
N GLY A 64 -6.00 1.40 -6.97
CA GLY A 64 -5.26 2.48 -6.32
C GLY A 64 -5.88 3.86 -6.51
N CYS A 65 -5.07 4.92 -6.31
CA CYS A 65 -5.60 6.28 -6.18
C CYS A 65 -6.30 6.83 -7.42
N VAL A 66 -5.82 6.53 -8.64
CA VAL A 66 -6.52 6.97 -9.87
C VAL A 66 -7.80 6.18 -10.07
N ALA A 67 -7.79 4.87 -9.81
CA ALA A 67 -8.99 4.05 -9.87
C ALA A 67 -10.07 4.56 -8.89
N GLN A 68 -9.69 5.03 -7.71
CA GLN A 68 -10.62 5.65 -6.75
C GLN A 68 -11.34 6.87 -7.34
N GLN A 69 -10.64 7.67 -8.15
CA GLN A 69 -11.19 8.90 -8.73
C GLN A 69 -12.07 8.65 -9.96
N ILE A 70 -11.59 7.84 -10.89
CA ILE A 70 -12.18 7.66 -12.21
C ILE A 70 -12.53 6.21 -12.56
N GLY A 71 -12.56 5.30 -11.58
CA GLY A 71 -12.76 3.86 -11.82
C GLY A 71 -14.05 3.54 -12.56
N ALA A 72 -15.17 4.19 -12.20
CA ALA A 72 -16.44 4.02 -12.87
C ALA A 72 -16.36 4.43 -14.36
N GLU A 73 -15.64 5.51 -14.66
CA GLU A 73 -15.42 5.97 -16.03
C GLU A 73 -14.50 5.02 -16.81
N LEU A 74 -13.42 4.52 -16.18
CA LEU A 74 -12.57 3.52 -16.79
C LEU A 74 -13.34 2.28 -17.21
N MET A 75 -14.20 1.77 -16.34
CA MET A 75 -15.04 0.62 -16.67
C MET A 75 -16.00 0.93 -17.83
N ARG A 76 -16.59 2.11 -17.87
CA ARG A 76 -17.53 2.50 -18.93
C ARG A 76 -16.84 2.63 -20.30
N ARG A 77 -15.63 3.23 -20.33
CA ARG A 77 -14.91 3.53 -21.59
C ARG A 77 -14.08 2.34 -22.11
N HIS A 78 -13.67 1.45 -21.23
CA HIS A 78 -12.77 0.34 -21.56
C HIS A 78 -13.43 -1.00 -21.19
N PRO A 79 -14.07 -1.69 -22.15
CA PRO A 79 -14.76 -2.98 -21.88
C PRO A 79 -13.86 -4.06 -21.26
N GLN A 80 -12.57 -4.04 -21.58
CA GLN A 80 -11.58 -4.96 -21.01
C GLN A 80 -11.30 -4.70 -19.51
N VAL A 81 -11.59 -3.49 -18.99
CA VAL A 81 -11.49 -3.19 -17.55
C VAL A 81 -12.70 -3.79 -16.87
N ARG A 82 -12.51 -4.92 -16.22
CA ARG A 82 -13.55 -5.68 -15.54
C ARG A 82 -13.47 -5.60 -14.01
N PHE A 83 -12.34 -5.10 -13.50
CA PHE A 83 -12.15 -4.80 -12.08
C PHE A 83 -11.69 -3.36 -11.91
N VAL A 84 -12.31 -2.64 -10.97
CA VAL A 84 -11.78 -1.39 -10.44
C VAL A 84 -11.80 -1.43 -8.92
N GLY A 85 -10.69 -1.01 -8.31
CA GLY A 85 -10.55 -0.96 -6.86
C GLY A 85 -9.91 0.35 -6.40
N GLY A 86 -10.49 1.00 -5.41
CA GLY A 86 -9.83 2.08 -4.69
C GLY A 86 -8.63 1.57 -3.89
N ALA A 87 -8.16 2.35 -2.94
CA ALA A 87 -7.07 1.94 -2.07
C ALA A 87 -7.44 0.73 -1.19
N ASP A 88 -8.68 0.67 -0.71
CA ASP A 88 -9.21 -0.48 0.05
C ASP A 88 -9.57 -1.65 -0.87
N GLY A 89 -9.95 -1.35 -2.10
CA GLY A 89 -10.28 -2.33 -3.14
C GLY A 89 -9.08 -3.16 -3.64
N ILE A 90 -7.87 -2.88 -3.18
CA ILE A 90 -6.69 -3.71 -3.50
C ILE A 90 -6.78 -5.08 -2.80
N ALA A 91 -7.28 -5.12 -1.57
CA ALA A 91 -7.37 -6.36 -0.79
C ALA A 91 -8.25 -7.44 -1.46
N PRO A 92 -9.46 -7.15 -1.95
CA PRO A 92 -10.30 -8.16 -2.63
C PRO A 92 -9.84 -8.46 -4.08
N ALA A 93 -8.85 -7.78 -4.66
CA ALA A 93 -8.47 -7.94 -6.05
C ALA A 93 -8.09 -9.40 -6.42
N PRO A 94 -7.30 -10.16 -5.64
CA PRO A 94 -6.95 -11.52 -6.01
C PRO A 94 -8.16 -12.45 -6.15
N ASP A 95 -9.12 -12.41 -5.22
CA ASP A 95 -10.35 -13.21 -5.29
C ASP A 95 -11.27 -12.73 -6.40
N ALA A 96 -11.32 -11.42 -6.63
CA ALA A 96 -12.06 -10.85 -7.74
C ALA A 96 -11.56 -11.38 -9.09
N PHE A 97 -10.25 -11.50 -9.31
CA PHE A 97 -9.70 -12.04 -10.55
C PHE A 97 -10.06 -13.52 -10.76
N VAL A 98 -10.02 -14.34 -9.73
CA VAL A 98 -10.51 -15.73 -9.81
C VAL A 98 -11.95 -15.75 -10.34
N ARG A 99 -12.84 -14.95 -9.74
CA ARG A 99 -14.24 -14.87 -10.19
C ARG A 99 -14.39 -14.37 -11.61
N LEU A 100 -13.63 -13.34 -11.99
CA LEU A 100 -13.70 -12.73 -13.32
C LEU A 100 -13.29 -13.70 -14.45
N LEU A 101 -12.40 -14.64 -14.18
CA LEU A 101 -12.03 -15.68 -15.16
C LEU A 101 -13.15 -16.70 -15.36
N HIS A 102 -13.90 -17.04 -14.31
CA HIS A 102 -15.02 -17.99 -14.37
C HIS A 102 -16.32 -17.38 -14.91
N GLU A 103 -16.51 -16.07 -14.76
CA GLU A 103 -17.74 -15.36 -15.09
C GLU A 103 -17.48 -14.28 -16.16
N PRO A 104 -17.53 -14.59 -17.47
CA PRO A 104 -17.10 -13.67 -18.55
C PRO A 104 -17.83 -12.31 -18.60
N LYS A 105 -19.04 -12.22 -18.10
CA LYS A 105 -19.84 -10.99 -18.08
C LYS A 105 -19.72 -10.19 -16.78
N LEU A 106 -19.10 -10.77 -15.75
CA LEU A 106 -18.95 -10.14 -14.45
C LEU A 106 -18.03 -8.91 -14.53
N ARG A 107 -18.41 -7.85 -13.85
CA ARG A 107 -17.59 -6.65 -13.63
C ARG A 107 -17.70 -6.27 -12.17
N LEU A 108 -16.57 -5.97 -11.54
CA LEU A 108 -16.50 -5.72 -10.10
C LEU A 108 -15.92 -4.34 -9.80
N SER A 109 -16.57 -3.63 -8.88
CA SER A 109 -16.15 -2.30 -8.43
C SER A 109 -16.07 -2.27 -6.91
N TYR A 110 -14.90 -1.91 -6.38
CA TYR A 110 -14.61 -1.79 -4.95
C TYR A 110 -14.02 -0.39 -4.70
N LEU A 111 -14.88 0.63 -4.75
CA LEU A 111 -14.49 2.04 -4.60
C LEU A 111 -14.90 2.62 -3.24
N ASP A 112 -15.73 1.92 -2.48
CA ASP A 112 -16.11 2.34 -1.15
C ASP A 112 -14.97 2.17 -0.15
N PHE A 113 -14.86 3.09 0.79
CA PHE A 113 -13.90 2.97 1.88
C PHE A 113 -14.44 2.01 2.95
N THR A 114 -13.60 1.10 3.39
CA THR A 114 -13.90 0.17 4.47
C THR A 114 -13.81 0.86 5.84
N ASP A 115 -14.50 0.29 6.83
CA ASP A 115 -14.46 0.77 8.22
C ASP A 115 -13.29 0.21 9.05
N SER A 116 -12.32 -0.43 8.41
CA SER A 116 -11.11 -0.95 9.06
C SER A 116 -9.92 -0.86 8.12
N PHE A 117 -8.72 -1.04 8.65
CA PHE A 117 -7.56 -1.27 7.79
C PHE A 117 -7.81 -2.54 6.96
N PRO A 118 -7.68 -2.50 5.63
CA PRO A 118 -7.92 -3.67 4.79
C PRO A 118 -7.00 -4.82 5.21
N ASP A 119 -7.60 -5.97 5.47
CA ASP A 119 -6.83 -7.16 5.83
C ASP A 119 -5.96 -7.60 4.65
N ARG A 120 -4.67 -7.50 4.83
CA ARG A 120 -3.63 -7.87 3.87
C ARG A 120 -2.52 -8.54 4.64
N ASP A 121 -2.78 -9.76 5.06
CA ASP A 121 -1.80 -10.49 5.84
C ASP A 121 -0.65 -10.99 4.94
N PRO A 122 0.52 -10.30 4.91
CA PRO A 122 1.60 -10.66 3.99
C PRO A 122 2.31 -11.94 4.41
N TYR A 123 2.23 -12.35 5.67
CA TYR A 123 2.91 -13.56 6.13
C TYR A 123 2.03 -14.81 6.10
N LEU A 124 0.70 -14.68 6.11
CA LEU A 124 -0.18 -15.82 5.79
C LEU A 124 0.09 -16.36 4.38
N LEU A 125 0.57 -15.50 3.50
CA LEU A 125 0.96 -15.90 2.16
C LEU A 125 2.18 -16.83 2.14
N ASP A 126 3.03 -16.76 3.15
CA ASP A 126 4.22 -17.63 3.24
C ASP A 126 3.97 -18.90 4.09
N ALA A 127 2.92 -18.92 4.91
CA ALA A 127 2.56 -20.09 5.73
C ALA A 127 2.11 -21.31 4.89
N ALA A 128 1.79 -21.13 3.61
CA ALA A 128 1.38 -22.19 2.70
C ALA A 128 2.54 -23.06 2.17
N GLY A 129 3.74 -22.98 2.75
CA GLY A 129 4.84 -23.92 2.47
C GLY A 129 5.62 -23.67 1.20
N GLN A 130 5.52 -22.49 0.59
CA GLN A 130 6.47 -22.14 -0.47
C GLN A 130 7.84 -21.82 0.13
N PRO A 131 8.92 -22.36 -0.45
CA PRO A 131 10.25 -21.97 -0.03
C PRO A 131 10.38 -20.47 -0.16
N ALA A 132 10.94 -19.83 0.88
CA ALA A 132 11.37 -18.45 0.78
C ALA A 132 12.13 -18.29 -0.54
N GLN A 133 11.72 -17.31 -1.38
CA GLN A 133 12.57 -17.00 -2.53
C GLN A 133 14.01 -16.89 -2.01
N GLU A 134 14.90 -17.66 -2.56
CA GLU A 134 16.32 -17.61 -2.23
C GLU A 134 16.85 -16.22 -2.58
N GLY A 135 16.87 -15.36 -1.59
CA GLY A 135 17.35 -14.00 -1.72
C GLY A 135 17.15 -13.29 -0.39
N VAL A 136 18.25 -12.92 0.25
CA VAL A 136 18.23 -12.05 1.42
C VAL A 136 17.55 -10.75 0.99
N THR A 137 16.35 -10.48 1.47
CA THR A 137 15.70 -9.17 1.30
C THR A 137 16.30 -8.23 2.36
N PRO A 138 17.32 -7.42 2.04
CA PRO A 138 18.02 -6.62 3.06
C PRO A 138 17.15 -5.52 3.63
N VAL A 139 16.09 -5.14 2.89
CA VAL A 139 15.15 -4.05 3.23
C VAL A 139 13.73 -4.54 3.09
N ALA A 140 12.91 -4.32 4.11
CA ALA A 140 11.46 -4.58 4.06
C ALA A 140 10.64 -3.28 4.21
N TYR A 141 9.47 -3.27 3.59
CA TYR A 141 8.51 -2.18 3.66
C TYR A 141 7.24 -2.66 4.34
N VAL A 142 6.89 -2.03 5.45
CA VAL A 142 5.74 -2.40 6.27
C VAL A 142 4.72 -1.27 6.29
N ASN A 143 3.53 -1.50 5.77
CA ASN A 143 2.42 -0.56 5.87
C ASN A 143 1.88 -0.58 7.30
N ILE A 144 1.94 0.55 8.02
CA ILE A 144 1.43 0.66 9.38
C ILE A 144 0.05 1.30 9.45
N MET A 145 -0.27 2.13 8.46
CA MET A 145 -1.54 2.85 8.38
C MET A 145 -1.87 3.24 6.94
N GLN A 146 -3.13 3.59 6.70
CA GLN A 146 -3.62 4.12 5.43
C GLN A 146 -4.56 5.30 5.67
N GLY A 147 -4.65 6.20 4.67
CA GLY A 147 -5.51 7.39 4.71
C GLY A 147 -4.93 8.55 5.51
N CYS A 148 -5.61 9.69 5.46
CA CYS A 148 -5.19 10.91 6.14
C CYS A 148 -6.37 11.86 6.33
N ASP A 149 -6.49 12.47 7.51
CA ASP A 149 -7.55 13.42 7.85
C ASP A 149 -7.06 14.89 7.83
N ASN A 150 -5.88 15.17 7.26
CA ASN A 150 -5.33 16.52 7.33
C ASN A 150 -5.93 17.50 6.31
N PHE A 151 -6.53 17.04 5.22
CA PHE A 151 -7.18 17.88 4.21
C PHE A 151 -6.35 19.11 3.77
N CYS A 152 -5.02 18.95 3.63
CA CYS A 152 -4.15 20.00 3.13
C CYS A 152 -4.62 20.48 1.74
N ALA A 153 -4.58 21.79 1.47
CA ALA A 153 -5.18 22.41 0.29
C ALA A 153 -4.72 21.82 -1.07
N TYR A 154 -3.51 21.28 -1.12
CA TYR A 154 -2.92 20.66 -2.33
C TYR A 154 -3.05 19.13 -2.38
N CYS A 155 -3.63 18.48 -1.36
CA CYS A 155 -3.50 17.04 -1.18
C CYS A 155 -4.77 16.28 -1.54
N ILE A 156 -4.64 15.30 -2.45
CA ILE A 156 -5.74 14.43 -2.89
C ILE A 156 -5.93 13.20 -1.97
N VAL A 157 -5.01 12.93 -1.05
CA VAL A 157 -4.99 11.68 -0.27
C VAL A 157 -6.28 11.39 0.49
N PRO A 158 -6.93 12.34 1.20
CA PRO A 158 -8.19 12.07 1.89
C PRO A 158 -9.28 11.52 0.97
N PHE A 159 -9.29 11.96 -0.28
CA PHE A 159 -10.28 11.56 -1.28
C PHE A 159 -9.95 10.26 -2.00
N THR A 160 -8.68 9.83 -1.99
CA THR A 160 -8.23 8.65 -2.73
C THR A 160 -7.83 7.48 -1.85
N ARG A 161 -7.50 7.75 -0.57
CA ARG A 161 -7.15 6.72 0.43
C ARG A 161 -8.06 6.74 1.65
N GLY A 162 -9.00 7.67 1.68
CA GLY A 162 -10.02 7.80 2.73
C GLY A 162 -9.49 8.30 4.07
N PRO A 163 -10.30 8.18 5.11
CA PRO A 163 -9.92 8.52 6.47
C PRO A 163 -8.75 7.66 6.93
N ARG A 164 -7.98 8.18 7.89
CA ARG A 164 -6.86 7.41 8.45
C ARG A 164 -7.36 6.16 9.16
N LYS A 165 -6.63 5.07 8.96
CA LYS A 165 -6.86 3.77 9.55
C LYS A 165 -5.51 3.17 9.93
N SER A 166 -5.27 2.96 11.22
CA SER A 166 -4.07 2.28 11.72
C SER A 166 -4.28 0.77 11.70
N ARG A 167 -3.21 0.05 11.46
CA ARG A 167 -3.16 -1.39 11.75
C ARG A 167 -3.02 -1.59 13.25
N SER A 168 -3.39 -2.75 13.75
CA SER A 168 -3.04 -3.12 15.12
C SER A 168 -1.53 -3.21 15.27
N THR A 169 -1.03 -2.77 16.41
CA THR A 169 0.40 -2.84 16.75
C THR A 169 0.94 -4.26 16.61
N GLN A 170 0.17 -5.25 17.11
CA GLN A 170 0.56 -6.65 17.02
C GLN A 170 0.77 -7.11 15.58
N SER A 171 -0.14 -6.78 14.66
CA SER A 171 -0.01 -7.14 13.23
C SER A 171 1.23 -6.50 12.59
N VAL A 172 1.53 -5.24 12.94
CA VAL A 172 2.75 -4.57 12.47
C VAL A 172 4.01 -5.25 12.98
N LEU A 173 4.04 -5.59 14.27
CA LEU A 173 5.20 -6.26 14.90
C LEU A 173 5.42 -7.65 14.33
N ASP A 174 4.36 -8.41 14.10
CA ASP A 174 4.45 -9.76 13.56
C ASP A 174 5.01 -9.73 12.13
N GLU A 175 4.56 -8.78 11.30
CA GLU A 175 5.13 -8.56 9.97
C GLU A 175 6.61 -8.15 10.05
N CYS A 176 6.98 -7.26 10.97
CA CYS A 176 8.37 -6.88 11.17
C CYS A 176 9.25 -8.07 11.58
N ARG A 177 8.79 -8.88 12.54
CA ARG A 177 9.50 -10.11 12.98
C ARG A 177 9.66 -11.10 11.83
N HIS A 178 8.61 -11.29 11.05
CA HIS A 178 8.63 -12.16 9.88
C HIS A 178 9.73 -11.75 8.89
N TRP A 179 9.81 -10.46 8.54
CA TRP A 179 10.82 -9.97 7.62
C TRP A 179 12.24 -10.07 8.20
N VAL A 180 12.40 -9.79 9.50
CA VAL A 180 13.70 -9.93 10.16
C VAL A 180 14.15 -11.38 10.18
N ALA A 181 13.27 -12.33 10.46
CA ALA A 181 13.56 -13.76 10.40
C ALA A 181 14.00 -14.23 9.00
N ARG A 182 13.59 -13.51 7.95
CA ARG A 182 14.01 -13.74 6.55
C ARG A 182 15.22 -12.92 6.13
N GLY A 183 15.93 -12.31 7.07
CA GLY A 183 17.19 -11.60 6.86
C GLY A 183 17.07 -10.10 6.61
N ALA A 184 15.89 -9.50 6.70
CA ALA A 184 15.74 -8.05 6.60
C ALA A 184 16.40 -7.37 7.82
N GLY A 185 17.46 -6.62 7.58
CA GLY A 185 18.12 -5.80 8.60
C GLY A 185 17.65 -4.34 8.62
N ASP A 186 16.86 -3.92 7.66
CA ASP A 186 16.36 -2.55 7.49
C ASP A 186 14.84 -2.59 7.22
N ILE A 187 14.04 -1.98 8.08
CA ILE A 187 12.59 -1.87 7.92
C ILE A 187 12.21 -0.42 7.71
N THR A 188 11.39 -0.17 6.68
CA THR A 188 10.79 1.13 6.42
C THR A 188 9.29 1.08 6.68
N LEU A 189 8.83 1.82 7.70
CA LEU A 189 7.41 1.97 8.04
C LEU A 189 6.74 2.95 7.07
N LEU A 190 5.62 2.53 6.48
CA LEU A 190 4.90 3.26 5.45
C LEU A 190 3.51 3.69 5.93
N GLY A 191 3.11 4.91 5.55
CA GLY A 191 1.79 5.46 5.78
C GLY A 191 1.58 6.74 4.97
N GLN A 192 0.49 7.46 5.21
CA GLN A 192 0.27 8.79 4.65
C GLN A 192 0.55 9.92 5.67
N ASN A 193 0.47 9.59 6.97
CA ASN A 193 0.91 10.44 8.06
C ASN A 193 1.26 9.54 9.26
N VAL A 194 2.45 8.97 9.26
CA VAL A 194 2.86 7.95 10.25
C VAL A 194 2.88 8.46 11.70
N ASN A 195 3.04 9.78 11.90
CA ASN A 195 3.10 10.41 13.21
C ASN A 195 1.81 10.24 14.05
N VAL A 196 0.69 9.97 13.38
CA VAL A 196 -0.63 9.82 14.02
C VAL A 196 -1.06 8.37 14.13
N PHE A 197 -0.14 7.42 13.94
CA PHE A 197 -0.41 6.01 14.14
C PHE A 197 -1.07 5.77 15.51
N GLY A 198 -2.08 4.91 15.52
CA GLY A 198 -2.82 4.51 16.73
C GLY A 198 -3.78 5.55 17.29
N LYS A 199 -3.81 6.79 16.77
CA LYS A 199 -4.67 7.89 17.24
C LYS A 199 -6.06 7.93 16.60
N ASP A 200 -6.38 6.98 15.75
CA ASP A 200 -7.69 6.86 15.10
C ASP A 200 -8.57 5.82 15.79
N LYS A 201 -9.85 5.78 15.42
CA LYS A 201 -10.82 4.86 16.03
C LYS A 201 -10.54 3.36 15.76
N TYR A 202 -9.64 3.05 14.87
CA TYR A 202 -9.25 1.69 14.50
C TYR A 202 -7.92 1.27 15.13
N GLY A 203 -7.17 2.24 15.64
CA GLY A 203 -5.93 2.01 16.38
C GLY A 203 -6.20 1.38 17.75
N ASP A 204 -5.20 0.68 18.27
CA ASP A 204 -5.22 0.06 19.60
C ASP A 204 -4.74 0.99 20.72
N GLY A 205 -4.56 2.28 20.42
CA GLY A 205 -4.08 3.30 21.36
C GLY A 205 -2.58 3.40 21.48
N THR A 206 -1.81 2.53 20.84
CA THR A 206 -0.34 2.61 20.80
C THR A 206 0.10 3.84 20.03
N SER A 207 0.93 4.70 20.62
CA SER A 207 1.46 5.88 19.93
C SER A 207 2.57 5.51 18.93
N PHE A 208 2.83 6.41 17.97
CA PHE A 208 3.91 6.18 17.01
C PHE A 208 5.30 6.03 17.67
N PRO A 209 5.71 6.85 18.65
CA PRO A 209 6.94 6.64 19.40
C PRO A 209 6.99 5.26 20.08
N GLU A 210 5.91 4.84 20.71
CA GLU A 210 5.83 3.54 21.35
C GLU A 210 5.95 2.38 20.33
N LEU A 211 5.32 2.51 19.17
CA LEU A 211 5.52 1.56 18.06
C LEU A 211 7.00 1.49 17.65
N LEU A 212 7.69 2.64 17.55
CA LEU A 212 9.12 2.67 17.20
C LEU A 212 9.98 1.93 18.23
N ARG A 213 9.70 2.09 19.53
CA ARG A 213 10.39 1.34 20.60
C ARG A 213 10.17 -0.16 20.47
N GLN A 214 8.94 -0.58 20.25
CA GLN A 214 8.61 -1.99 20.11
C GLN A 214 9.22 -2.62 18.85
N VAL A 215 9.24 -1.90 17.73
CA VAL A 215 9.92 -2.34 16.51
C VAL A 215 11.44 -2.41 16.72
N ALA A 216 12.05 -1.42 17.40
CA ALA A 216 13.47 -1.39 17.70
C ALA A 216 13.91 -2.56 18.58
N ALA A 217 13.02 -3.06 19.43
CA ALA A 217 13.28 -4.20 20.32
C ALA A 217 13.31 -5.56 19.58
N ILE A 218 13.01 -5.63 18.29
CA ILE A 218 13.00 -6.88 17.51
C ILE A 218 14.46 -7.36 17.32
N PRO A 219 14.83 -8.54 17.82
CA PRO A 219 16.19 -9.08 17.69
C PRO A 219 16.60 -9.23 16.23
N GLY A 220 17.77 -8.75 15.86
CA GLY A 220 18.30 -8.81 14.49
C GLY A 220 17.98 -7.60 13.62
N LEU A 221 17.03 -6.75 14.01
CA LEU A 221 16.77 -5.50 13.31
C LEU A 221 17.88 -4.49 13.57
N ARG A 222 18.43 -3.94 12.49
CA ARG A 222 19.56 -3.00 12.56
C ARG A 222 19.16 -1.56 12.26
N ARG A 223 18.12 -1.36 11.44
CA ARG A 223 17.69 -0.03 11.00
C ARG A 223 16.18 0.06 10.91
N ILE A 224 15.67 1.19 11.37
CA ILE A 224 14.28 1.60 11.20
C ILE A 224 14.27 2.90 10.41
N ARG A 225 13.36 2.97 9.44
CA ARG A 225 13.04 4.18 8.71
C ARG A 225 11.54 4.38 8.71
N PHE A 226 11.12 5.58 8.54
CA PHE A 226 9.72 5.88 8.22
C PHE A 226 9.63 7.01 7.21
N VAL A 227 8.52 7.07 6.49
CA VAL A 227 8.26 8.11 5.48
C VAL A 227 6.86 8.67 5.66
N SER A 228 6.61 9.84 5.06
CA SER A 228 5.31 10.52 5.11
C SER A 228 4.93 10.99 6.51
N ALA A 229 5.88 11.59 7.21
CA ALA A 229 5.60 12.36 8.42
C ALA A 229 4.98 13.72 8.06
N HIS A 230 4.10 14.24 8.91
CA HIS A 230 3.52 15.57 8.76
C HIS A 230 4.08 16.52 9.83
N PRO A 231 4.58 17.74 9.48
CA PRO A 231 5.21 18.63 10.44
C PRO A 231 4.34 18.97 11.65
N ARG A 232 3.05 19.24 11.45
CA ARG A 232 2.09 19.57 12.51
C ARG A 232 1.95 18.47 13.57
N ASP A 233 2.06 17.22 13.14
CA ASP A 233 1.82 16.05 13.97
C ASP A 233 3.13 15.45 14.55
N PHE A 234 4.27 16.11 14.30
CA PHE A 234 5.59 15.65 14.73
C PHE A 234 5.83 16.06 16.19
N SER A 235 5.61 15.12 17.12
CA SER A 235 5.71 15.38 18.56
C SER A 235 7.16 15.45 19.04
N GLN A 236 7.38 16.13 20.18
CA GLN A 236 8.69 16.14 20.85
C GLN A 236 9.16 14.71 21.16
N GLU A 237 8.26 13.84 21.63
CA GLU A 237 8.59 12.45 21.90
C GLU A 237 9.09 11.72 20.63
N THR A 238 8.52 11.99 19.44
CA THR A 238 9.03 11.43 18.19
C THR A 238 10.42 11.96 17.86
N ILE A 239 10.74 13.22 18.20
CA ILE A 239 12.08 13.80 18.04
C ILE A 239 13.07 13.10 18.97
N ASP A 240 12.68 12.88 20.22
CA ASP A 240 13.53 12.25 21.23
C ASP A 240 13.92 10.81 20.85
N MET A 241 13.06 10.09 20.07
CA MET A 241 13.37 8.75 19.56
C MET A 241 14.64 8.71 18.72
N PHE A 242 15.02 9.79 18.02
CA PHE A 242 16.27 9.82 17.25
C PHE A 242 17.52 9.78 18.13
N ALA A 243 17.42 10.21 19.39
CA ALA A 243 18.49 10.09 20.37
C ALA A 243 18.39 8.79 21.17
N GLU A 244 17.17 8.31 21.44
CA GLU A 244 16.89 7.14 22.26
C GLU A 244 17.18 5.82 21.54
N LEU A 245 16.83 5.72 20.22
CA LEU A 245 16.86 4.48 19.47
C LEU A 245 18.03 4.43 18.45
N PRO A 246 19.12 3.70 18.73
CA PRO A 246 20.26 3.57 17.82
C PRO A 246 19.88 2.99 16.45
N GLN A 247 18.81 2.22 16.37
CA GLN A 247 18.31 1.63 15.13
C GLN A 247 17.58 2.66 14.25
N LEU A 248 17.04 3.74 14.83
CA LEU A 248 16.33 4.75 14.07
C LEU A 248 17.31 5.58 13.26
N MET A 249 17.18 5.50 11.93
CA MET A 249 18.10 6.21 11.04
C MET A 249 17.96 7.73 11.21
N PRO A 250 19.08 8.48 11.32
CA PRO A 250 19.07 9.95 11.47
C PRO A 250 18.76 10.63 10.11
N ARG A 251 17.70 10.17 9.47
CA ARG A 251 17.20 10.71 8.20
C ARG A 251 15.69 10.81 8.25
N LEU A 252 15.20 12.03 8.17
CA LEU A 252 13.78 12.34 8.24
C LEU A 252 13.26 12.81 6.87
N HIS A 253 12.20 12.16 6.38
CA HIS A 253 11.41 12.66 5.26
C HIS A 253 10.22 13.45 5.83
N LEU A 254 10.39 14.77 5.92
CA LEU A 254 9.41 15.70 6.46
C LEU A 254 9.14 16.81 5.43
N PRO A 255 8.21 16.60 4.47
CA PRO A 255 7.96 17.59 3.43
C PRO A 255 7.26 18.82 4.01
N LEU A 256 7.87 19.98 3.89
CA LEU A 256 7.34 21.27 4.30
C LEU A 256 6.29 21.81 3.32
N GLN A 257 6.35 21.39 2.06
CA GLN A 257 5.50 21.76 0.93
C GLN A 257 5.60 23.23 0.50
N SER A 258 5.38 24.19 1.39
CA SER A 258 5.50 25.62 1.16
C SER A 258 6.00 26.33 2.42
N GLY A 259 6.64 27.48 2.24
CA GLY A 259 6.96 28.41 3.33
C GLY A 259 5.94 29.55 3.44
N SER A 260 4.81 29.44 2.77
CA SER A 260 3.73 30.46 2.77
C SER A 260 2.48 29.91 3.42
N ASP A 261 1.99 30.59 4.45
CA ASP A 261 0.74 30.23 5.16
C ASP A 261 -0.49 30.22 4.23
N SER A 262 -0.49 31.06 3.19
CA SER A 262 -1.59 31.12 2.23
C SER A 262 -1.63 29.92 1.28
N MET A 263 -0.54 29.12 1.23
CA MET A 263 -0.43 27.92 0.37
C MET A 263 -0.62 26.63 1.16
N LEU A 264 -0.54 26.66 2.47
CA LEU A 264 -0.73 25.52 3.38
C LEU A 264 -2.15 25.48 3.93
#